data_43ab8a1bc6ab30d69622f45d5a49a4e9
#
_entry.id   43ab8a1bc6ab30d69622f45d5a49a4e9
#
_cell.length_a   1.000
_cell.length_b   1.000
_cell.length_c   1.000
_cell.angle_alpha   90.00
_cell.angle_beta   90.00
_cell.angle_gamma   90.00
#
_symmetry.space_group_name_H-M   'P 1'
#
loop_
_entity.id
_entity.type
_entity.pdbx_description
1 polymer ?
#
loop_
_entity_poly.entity_id
_entity_poly.type
_entity_poly.pdbx_seq_one_letter_code
_entity_poly.pdbx_strand_id
1 'polypeptide(L)'
;AGFDVFCDLKLHDIPNTVERAARVVGSLGARWMTAHTSGGPDMLRAAVEGLAEGAARAEMPAPGVLGVTVLTSDDTATAAELTARCDLAADTGCGGIICAAPDLEVTEPWADRLVRVVPGIRLPGGDTHDQARVASPGDALIEGADLLVIGRMVTAADDPVAAAEELVASLLS
;
A
#
# COMPACT_ATOMS: atom_id res chain seq x y z
N ALA A 1 -17.48 9.62 -9.01
CA ALA A 1 -16.60 9.75 -10.17
C ALA A 1 -16.11 8.38 -10.71
N GLY A 2 -16.43 7.24 -10.06
CA GLY A 2 -16.07 5.90 -10.54
C GLY A 2 -14.64 5.45 -10.23
N PHE A 3 -13.93 6.15 -9.34
CA PHE A 3 -12.61 5.78 -8.87
C PHE A 3 -12.67 5.20 -7.46
N ASP A 4 -11.87 4.18 -7.20
CA ASP A 4 -11.61 3.70 -5.85
C ASP A 4 -10.71 4.68 -5.10
N VAL A 5 -10.96 4.84 -3.80
CA VAL A 5 -10.15 5.72 -2.94
C VAL A 5 -9.15 4.89 -2.14
N PHE A 6 -7.88 5.24 -2.27
CA PHE A 6 -6.78 4.75 -1.46
C PHE A 6 -6.41 5.80 -0.40
N CYS A 7 -6.70 5.50 0.86
CA CYS A 7 -6.53 6.42 1.99
C CYS A 7 -5.20 6.14 2.71
N ASP A 8 -4.13 6.84 2.31
CA ASP A 8 -2.77 6.61 2.84
C ASP A 8 -2.52 7.37 4.15
N LEU A 9 -3.11 6.90 5.24
CA LEU A 9 -3.03 7.52 6.57
C LEU A 9 -1.88 6.99 7.42
N LYS A 10 -1.40 5.78 7.15
CA LYS A 10 -0.36 5.09 7.94
C LYS A 10 -0.66 5.10 9.44
N LEU A 11 -1.89 4.70 9.80
CA LEU A 11 -2.34 4.69 11.19
C LEU A 11 -1.39 3.91 12.09
N HIS A 12 -1.02 4.51 13.22
CA HIS A 12 -0.14 3.93 14.22
C HIS A 12 -0.44 4.55 15.59
N ASP A 13 -1.34 3.94 16.33
CA ASP A 13 -1.80 4.41 17.64
C ASP A 13 -2.34 3.21 18.44
N ILE A 14 -2.87 3.43 19.65
CA ILE A 14 -3.53 2.37 20.43
C ILE A 14 -4.75 1.80 19.66
N PRO A 15 -5.10 0.52 19.85
CA PRO A 15 -6.14 -0.17 19.08
C PRO A 15 -7.48 0.59 18.99
N ASN A 16 -7.97 1.11 20.13
CA ASN A 16 -9.25 1.85 20.16
C ASN A 16 -9.25 3.14 19.30
N THR A 17 -8.11 3.86 19.25
CA THR A 17 -7.98 5.06 18.41
C THR A 17 -8.01 4.67 16.92
N VAL A 18 -7.24 3.64 16.57
CA VAL A 18 -7.14 3.13 15.20
C VAL A 18 -8.48 2.57 14.71
N GLU A 19 -9.18 1.79 15.54
CA GLU A 19 -10.51 1.25 15.21
C GLU A 19 -11.51 2.36 14.86
N ARG A 20 -11.57 3.40 15.70
CA ARG A 20 -12.50 4.53 15.48
C ARG A 20 -12.16 5.31 14.21
N ALA A 21 -10.88 5.57 13.96
CA ALA A 21 -10.43 6.22 12.73
C ALA A 21 -10.77 5.37 11.50
N ALA A 22 -10.46 4.09 11.53
CA ALA A 22 -10.75 3.13 10.46
C ALA A 22 -12.25 3.04 10.16
N ARG A 23 -13.11 3.03 11.19
CA ARG A 23 -14.56 3.02 11.03
C ARG A 23 -15.06 4.25 10.27
N VAL A 24 -14.52 5.43 10.53
CA VAL A 24 -14.86 6.64 9.78
C VAL A 24 -14.41 6.51 8.32
N VAL A 25 -13.16 6.06 8.09
CA VAL A 25 -12.63 5.87 6.73
C VAL A 25 -13.47 4.87 5.93
N GLY A 26 -13.87 3.75 6.55
CA GLY A 26 -14.76 2.77 5.93
C GLY A 26 -16.13 3.35 5.55
N SER A 27 -16.71 4.15 6.42
CA SER A 27 -18.02 4.79 6.15
C SER A 27 -17.98 5.83 5.02
N LEU A 28 -16.78 6.33 4.67
CA LEU A 28 -16.57 7.23 3.53
C LEU A 28 -16.37 6.49 2.20
N GLY A 29 -16.36 5.16 2.21
CA GLY A 29 -16.21 4.34 1.01
C GLY A 29 -14.78 4.21 0.49
N ALA A 30 -13.77 4.35 1.36
CA ALA A 30 -12.40 4.05 0.96
C ALA A 30 -12.25 2.57 0.59
N ARG A 31 -11.62 2.27 -0.55
CA ARG A 31 -11.29 0.90 -0.97
C ARG A 31 -10.12 0.34 -0.18
N TRP A 32 -9.11 1.19 0.08
CA TRP A 32 -7.90 0.83 0.79
C TRP A 32 -7.55 1.87 1.86
N MET A 33 -7.02 1.41 2.98
CA MET A 33 -6.48 2.26 4.04
C MET A 33 -5.17 1.67 4.57
N THR A 34 -4.16 2.49 4.83
CA THR A 34 -2.88 2.03 5.36
C THR A 34 -2.82 2.11 6.90
N ALA A 35 -2.17 1.10 7.50
CA ALA A 35 -1.81 1.05 8.91
C ALA A 35 -0.43 0.40 9.08
N HIS A 36 0.36 0.84 10.05
CA HIS A 36 1.69 0.28 10.29
C HIS A 36 1.62 -1.10 10.92
N THR A 37 2.33 -2.09 10.36
CA THR A 37 2.46 -3.42 10.97
C THR A 37 3.23 -3.37 12.30
N SER A 38 4.11 -2.38 12.49
CA SER A 38 4.81 -2.14 13.74
C SER A 38 3.92 -1.81 14.94
N GLY A 39 2.64 -1.46 14.71
CA GLY A 39 1.64 -1.26 15.76
C GLY A 39 1.18 -2.56 16.44
N GLY A 40 1.56 -3.71 15.91
CA GLY A 40 1.27 -5.02 16.47
C GLY A 40 -0.10 -5.59 16.12
N PRO A 41 -0.38 -6.84 16.53
CA PRO A 41 -1.55 -7.59 16.07
C PRO A 41 -2.88 -6.98 16.50
N ASP A 42 -2.96 -6.48 17.73
CA ASP A 42 -4.23 -5.93 18.26
C ASP A 42 -4.63 -4.64 17.55
N MET A 43 -3.64 -3.79 17.22
CA MET A 43 -3.88 -2.57 16.45
C MET A 43 -4.33 -2.89 15.01
N LEU A 44 -3.69 -3.87 14.36
CA LEU A 44 -4.07 -4.24 13.00
C LEU A 44 -5.45 -4.89 12.93
N ARG A 45 -5.80 -5.78 13.88
CA ARG A 45 -7.17 -6.33 13.96
C ARG A 45 -8.20 -5.22 14.17
N ALA A 46 -7.93 -4.29 15.06
CA ALA A 46 -8.79 -3.13 15.29
C ALA A 46 -8.95 -2.26 14.03
N ALA A 47 -7.88 -2.08 13.24
CA ALA A 47 -7.95 -1.40 11.94
C ALA A 47 -8.87 -2.13 10.95
N VAL A 48 -8.70 -3.45 10.82
CA VAL A 48 -9.48 -4.30 9.90
C VAL A 48 -10.95 -4.31 10.30
N GLU A 49 -11.25 -4.57 11.57
CA GLU A 49 -12.61 -4.64 12.09
C GLU A 49 -13.32 -3.28 11.98
N GLY A 50 -12.66 -2.20 12.38
CA GLY A 50 -13.23 -0.85 12.31
C GLY A 50 -13.52 -0.43 10.87
N LEU A 51 -12.61 -0.68 9.94
CA LEU A 51 -12.76 -0.34 8.53
C LEU A 51 -13.95 -1.09 7.91
N ALA A 52 -14.03 -2.40 8.15
CA ALA A 52 -15.11 -3.25 7.65
C ALA A 52 -16.48 -2.86 8.24
N GLU A 53 -16.54 -2.60 9.56
CA GLU A 53 -17.76 -2.17 10.23
C GLU A 53 -18.28 -0.83 9.70
N GLY A 54 -17.36 0.14 9.49
CA GLY A 54 -17.72 1.44 8.93
C GLY A 54 -18.34 1.33 7.53
N ALA A 55 -17.71 0.54 6.65
CA ALA A 55 -18.18 0.29 5.31
C ALA A 55 -19.55 -0.43 5.31
N ALA A 56 -19.70 -1.48 6.11
CA ALA A 56 -20.94 -2.24 6.20
C ALA A 56 -22.13 -1.38 6.68
N ARG A 57 -21.92 -0.51 7.67
CA ARG A 57 -22.96 0.42 8.16
C ARG A 57 -23.38 1.47 7.14
N ALA A 58 -22.48 1.85 6.25
CA ALA A 58 -22.73 2.83 5.19
C ALA A 58 -23.11 2.18 3.85
N GLU A 59 -23.31 0.85 3.83
CA GLU A 59 -23.63 0.08 2.62
C GLU A 59 -22.59 0.26 1.50
N MET A 60 -21.32 0.43 1.88
CA MET A 60 -20.20 0.57 0.96
C MET A 60 -19.57 -0.78 0.62
N PRO A 61 -18.88 -0.92 -0.53
CA PRO A 61 -18.11 -2.12 -0.86
C PRO A 61 -17.09 -2.49 0.22
N ALA A 62 -16.82 -3.78 0.38
CA ALA A 62 -15.85 -4.28 1.34
C ALA A 62 -14.44 -3.68 1.09
N PRO A 63 -13.88 -2.95 2.06
CA PRO A 63 -12.56 -2.35 1.95
C PRO A 63 -11.46 -3.29 2.45
N GLY A 64 -10.19 -2.91 2.26
CA GLY A 64 -9.03 -3.62 2.80
C GLY A 64 -8.05 -2.70 3.54
N VAL A 65 -7.43 -3.22 4.59
CA VAL A 65 -6.28 -2.60 5.23
C VAL A 65 -5.01 -3.05 4.51
N LEU A 66 -4.13 -2.11 4.18
CA LEU A 66 -2.78 -2.36 3.69
C LEU A 66 -1.78 -2.17 4.83
N GLY A 67 -1.15 -3.26 5.25
CA GLY A 67 -0.11 -3.23 6.28
C GLY A 67 1.17 -2.60 5.74
N VAL A 68 1.59 -1.45 6.30
CA VAL A 68 2.90 -0.87 5.97
C VAL A 68 3.98 -1.70 6.65
N THR A 69 4.78 -2.42 5.88
CA THR A 69 5.81 -3.33 6.39
C THR A 69 7.04 -2.56 6.85
N VAL A 70 7.89 -2.17 5.92
CA VAL A 70 9.07 -1.35 6.12
C VAL A 70 8.96 -0.13 5.23
N LEU A 71 9.33 1.03 5.74
CA LEU A 71 9.33 2.25 4.94
C LEU A 71 10.39 2.18 3.84
N THR A 72 10.07 2.67 2.64
CA THR A 72 11.01 2.70 1.51
C THR A 72 12.25 3.56 1.76
N SER A 73 12.21 4.41 2.79
CA SER A 73 13.35 5.21 3.27
C SER A 73 14.23 4.47 4.30
N ASP A 74 13.80 3.31 4.78
CA ASP A 74 14.56 2.48 5.72
C ASP A 74 15.31 1.38 4.94
N ASP A 75 16.62 1.50 4.87
CA ASP A 75 17.54 0.56 4.22
C ASP A 75 18.18 -0.44 5.21
N THR A 76 17.81 -0.36 6.49
CA THR A 76 18.38 -1.19 7.55
C THR A 76 17.56 -2.43 7.87
N ALA A 77 16.32 -2.52 7.37
CA ALA A 77 15.44 -3.63 7.64
C ALA A 77 15.95 -4.95 7.05
N THR A 78 15.82 -6.01 7.82
CA THR A 78 16.24 -7.35 7.41
C THR A 78 15.11 -8.13 6.74
N ALA A 79 15.47 -9.13 5.92
CA ALA A 79 14.48 -10.04 5.33
C ALA A 79 13.63 -10.76 6.42
N ALA A 80 14.22 -11.10 7.56
CA ALA A 80 13.50 -11.70 8.67
C ALA A 80 12.46 -10.76 9.28
N GLU A 81 12.76 -9.48 9.40
CA GLU A 81 11.81 -8.49 9.85
C GLU A 81 10.67 -8.32 8.85
N LEU A 82 10.98 -8.22 7.57
CA LEU A 82 9.96 -8.13 6.51
C LEU A 82 9.04 -9.35 6.51
N THR A 83 9.60 -10.57 6.61
CA THR A 83 8.84 -11.82 6.76
C THR A 83 7.87 -11.74 7.94
N ALA A 84 8.35 -11.34 9.12
CA ALA A 84 7.50 -11.21 10.31
C ALA A 84 6.37 -10.17 10.13
N ARG A 85 6.63 -9.09 9.38
CA ARG A 85 5.60 -8.08 9.05
C ARG A 85 4.55 -8.62 8.08
N CYS A 86 4.95 -9.43 7.10
CA CYS A 86 4.02 -10.08 6.17
C CYS A 86 3.15 -11.13 6.89
N ASP A 87 3.74 -11.98 7.73
CA ASP A 87 3.00 -12.92 8.56
C ASP A 87 1.96 -12.20 9.41
N LEU A 88 2.38 -11.14 10.10
CA LEU A 88 1.49 -10.35 10.95
C LEU A 88 0.33 -9.73 10.15
N ALA A 89 0.58 -9.17 8.97
CA ALA A 89 -0.46 -8.60 8.11
C ALA A 89 -1.46 -9.69 7.68
N ALA A 90 -0.97 -10.84 7.23
CA ALA A 90 -1.81 -11.95 6.81
C ALA A 90 -2.66 -12.53 7.96
N ASP A 91 -2.07 -12.71 9.14
CA ASP A 91 -2.73 -13.31 10.32
C ASP A 91 -3.74 -12.38 11.00
N THR A 92 -3.64 -11.08 10.76
CA THR A 92 -4.59 -10.08 11.27
C THR A 92 -5.70 -9.71 10.30
N GLY A 93 -5.71 -10.31 9.10
CA GLY A 93 -6.74 -10.10 8.09
C GLY A 93 -6.55 -8.84 7.25
N CYS A 94 -5.33 -8.31 7.16
CA CYS A 94 -5.03 -7.27 6.17
C CYS A 94 -5.29 -7.80 4.76
N GLY A 95 -5.80 -6.95 3.86
CA GLY A 95 -6.03 -7.27 2.45
C GLY A 95 -4.79 -7.14 1.58
N GLY A 96 -3.72 -6.56 2.12
CA GLY A 96 -2.46 -6.38 1.40
C GLY A 96 -1.37 -5.74 2.25
N ILE A 97 -0.24 -5.49 1.62
CA ILE A 97 0.95 -4.85 2.22
C ILE A 97 1.48 -3.73 1.34
N ILE A 98 2.15 -2.76 1.98
CA ILE A 98 3.02 -1.79 1.31
C ILE A 98 4.45 -2.28 1.50
N CYS A 99 5.15 -2.55 0.41
CA CYS A 99 6.57 -2.97 0.41
C CYS A 99 7.34 -2.25 -0.71
N ALA A 100 8.66 -2.15 -0.60
CA ALA A 100 9.47 -1.60 -1.68
C ALA A 100 9.70 -2.66 -2.78
N ALA A 101 9.98 -2.25 -4.02
CA ALA A 101 10.22 -3.18 -5.11
C ALA A 101 11.31 -4.24 -4.81
N PRO A 102 12.47 -3.89 -4.23
CA PRO A 102 13.48 -4.91 -3.86
C PRO A 102 13.02 -5.95 -2.83
N ASP A 103 11.87 -5.72 -2.17
CA ASP A 103 11.31 -6.63 -1.17
C ASP A 103 10.35 -7.67 -1.78
N LEU A 104 9.97 -7.53 -3.05
CA LEU A 104 8.95 -8.35 -3.70
C LEU A 104 9.30 -9.84 -3.68
N GLU A 105 10.57 -10.21 -3.91
CA GLU A 105 11.03 -11.59 -3.83
C GLU A 105 10.76 -12.20 -2.44
N VAL A 106 11.04 -11.44 -1.37
CA VAL A 106 10.79 -11.89 0.01
C VAL A 106 9.30 -12.03 0.30
N THR A 107 8.46 -11.21 -0.33
CA THR A 107 7.00 -11.20 -0.11
C THR A 107 6.24 -12.24 -0.95
N GLU A 108 6.91 -12.95 -1.86
CA GLU A 108 6.29 -13.93 -2.76
C GLU A 108 5.44 -15.01 -2.02
N PRO A 109 5.85 -15.57 -0.86
CA PRO A 109 5.05 -16.55 -0.14
C PRO A 109 3.64 -16.11 0.27
N TRP A 110 3.36 -14.83 0.28
CA TRP A 110 2.04 -14.25 0.60
C TRP A 110 1.28 -13.71 -0.62
N ALA A 111 1.79 -13.92 -1.85
CA ALA A 111 1.20 -13.38 -3.07
C ALA A 111 -0.27 -13.78 -3.29
N ASP A 112 -0.66 -14.97 -2.88
CA ASP A 112 -2.05 -15.47 -2.97
C ASP A 112 -2.98 -14.91 -1.89
N ARG A 113 -2.44 -14.25 -0.85
CA ARG A 113 -3.17 -13.79 0.32
C ARG A 113 -3.19 -12.28 0.49
N LEU A 114 -2.16 -11.61 0.03
CA LEU A 114 -1.92 -10.18 0.26
C LEU A 114 -1.63 -9.46 -1.06
N VAL A 115 -2.40 -8.42 -1.36
CA VAL A 115 -2.11 -7.50 -2.46
C VAL A 115 -0.80 -6.76 -2.15
N ARG A 116 0.17 -6.81 -3.05
CA ARG A 116 1.48 -6.16 -2.91
C ARG A 116 1.47 -4.80 -3.58
N VAL A 117 1.46 -3.76 -2.78
CA VAL A 117 1.40 -2.36 -3.23
C VAL A 117 2.78 -1.73 -3.12
N VAL A 118 3.31 -1.27 -4.24
CA VAL A 118 4.69 -0.79 -4.35
C VAL A 118 4.76 0.71 -4.62
N PRO A 119 5.23 1.51 -3.64
CA PRO A 119 5.57 2.91 -3.84
C PRO A 119 6.99 3.07 -4.38
N GLY A 120 7.40 4.32 -4.64
CA GLY A 120 8.76 4.59 -5.10
C GLY A 120 8.98 4.33 -6.58
N ILE A 121 7.93 4.30 -7.35
CA ILE A 121 8.01 4.06 -8.79
C ILE A 121 8.52 5.29 -9.52
N ARG A 122 9.46 5.09 -10.46
CA ARG A 122 10.08 6.13 -11.29
C ARG A 122 10.28 5.64 -12.72
N LEU A 123 10.18 6.56 -13.68
CA LEU A 123 10.62 6.27 -15.05
C LEU A 123 12.16 6.26 -15.12
N PRO A 124 12.75 5.49 -16.03
CA PRO A 124 14.19 5.49 -16.25
C PRO A 124 14.73 6.91 -16.49
N GLY A 125 15.75 7.32 -15.71
CA GLY A 125 16.35 8.66 -15.79
C GLY A 125 15.62 9.76 -15.01
N GLY A 126 14.53 9.46 -14.30
CA GLY A 126 13.83 10.42 -13.44
C GLY A 126 14.54 10.66 -12.10
N ASP A 127 14.23 11.81 -11.46
CA ASP A 127 14.76 12.16 -10.15
C ASP A 127 14.33 11.17 -9.06
N THR A 128 15.28 10.69 -8.26
CA THR A 128 15.02 9.76 -7.14
C THR A 128 14.43 10.47 -5.93
N HIS A 129 14.63 11.78 -5.81
CA HIS A 129 14.20 12.61 -4.67
C HIS A 129 14.64 12.01 -3.33
N ASP A 130 13.67 11.81 -2.44
CA ASP A 130 13.81 11.33 -1.05
C ASP A 130 13.66 9.80 -0.90
N GLN A 131 13.60 9.04 -2.01
CA GLN A 131 13.46 7.58 -1.97
C GLN A 131 14.76 6.89 -2.38
N ALA A 132 15.29 6.05 -1.49
CA ALA A 132 16.50 5.29 -1.71
C ALA A 132 16.28 4.01 -2.52
N ARG A 133 15.05 3.47 -2.53
CA ARG A 133 14.69 2.16 -3.10
C ARG A 133 13.62 2.35 -4.17
N VAL A 134 14.07 2.63 -5.41
CA VAL A 134 13.21 2.95 -6.56
C VAL A 134 13.24 1.83 -7.60
N ALA A 135 12.14 1.67 -8.35
CA ALA A 135 12.04 0.75 -9.46
C ALA A 135 11.30 1.39 -10.64
N SER A 136 11.51 0.87 -11.86
CA SER A 136 10.64 1.23 -12.97
C SER A 136 9.26 0.59 -12.82
N PRO A 137 8.21 1.15 -13.44
CA PRO A 137 6.89 0.56 -13.39
C PRO A 137 6.84 -0.86 -13.93
N GLY A 138 7.52 -1.12 -15.07
CA GLY A 138 7.56 -2.44 -15.70
C GLY A 138 8.30 -3.47 -14.84
N ASP A 139 9.48 -3.11 -14.30
CA ASP A 139 10.25 -4.03 -13.46
C ASP A 139 9.45 -4.43 -12.20
N ALA A 140 8.83 -3.46 -11.52
CA ALA A 140 8.04 -3.74 -10.34
C ALA A 140 6.86 -4.70 -10.61
N LEU A 141 6.18 -4.57 -11.77
CA LEU A 141 5.10 -5.50 -12.14
C LEU A 141 5.65 -6.90 -12.49
N ILE A 142 6.78 -6.98 -13.20
CA ILE A 142 7.45 -8.25 -13.52
C ILE A 142 7.88 -8.98 -12.24
N GLU A 143 8.38 -8.24 -11.26
CA GLU A 143 8.78 -8.77 -9.95
C GLU A 143 7.61 -9.12 -9.05
N GLY A 144 6.37 -8.81 -9.46
CA GLY A 144 5.14 -9.26 -8.81
C GLY A 144 4.40 -8.21 -7.99
N ALA A 145 4.60 -6.92 -8.25
CA ALA A 145 3.73 -5.90 -7.70
C ALA A 145 2.31 -6.02 -8.28
N ASP A 146 1.29 -5.95 -7.44
CA ASP A 146 -0.12 -5.97 -7.87
C ASP A 146 -0.66 -4.55 -8.11
N LEU A 147 -0.17 -3.56 -7.34
CA LEU A 147 -0.51 -2.15 -7.49
C LEU A 147 0.74 -1.27 -7.36
N LEU A 148 0.82 -0.24 -8.20
CA LEU A 148 1.89 0.74 -8.18
C LEU A 148 1.40 2.08 -7.61
N VAL A 149 2.13 2.66 -6.68
CA VAL A 149 1.85 4.02 -6.20
C VAL A 149 2.63 5.01 -7.05
N ILE A 150 1.92 5.69 -7.93
CA ILE A 150 2.46 6.68 -8.85
C ILE A 150 2.28 8.08 -8.23
N GLY A 151 3.38 8.77 -8.01
CA GLY A 151 3.39 10.08 -7.36
C GLY A 151 3.81 11.21 -8.31
N ARG A 152 4.81 11.97 -7.90
CA ARG A 152 5.27 13.23 -8.52
C ARG A 152 5.61 13.13 -10.02
N MET A 153 6.00 11.96 -10.51
CA MET A 153 6.24 11.75 -11.95
C MET A 153 5.01 12.07 -12.82
N VAL A 154 3.80 11.96 -12.25
CA VAL A 154 2.54 12.35 -12.90
C VAL A 154 2.00 13.64 -12.28
N THR A 155 1.86 13.70 -10.96
CA THR A 155 1.16 14.81 -10.30
C THR A 155 1.90 16.14 -10.33
N ALA A 156 3.22 16.15 -10.59
CA ALA A 156 4.04 17.34 -10.73
C ALA A 156 4.52 17.59 -12.18
N ALA A 157 4.00 16.83 -13.14
CA ALA A 157 4.27 17.07 -14.56
C ALA A 157 3.55 18.32 -15.05
N ASP A 158 4.10 19.00 -16.06
CA ASP A 158 3.47 20.16 -16.71
C ASP A 158 2.10 19.78 -17.32
N ASP A 159 1.99 18.57 -17.87
CA ASP A 159 0.75 17.95 -18.31
C ASP A 159 0.59 16.57 -17.62
N PRO A 160 -0.14 16.50 -16.50
CA PRO A 160 -0.35 15.24 -15.78
C PRO A 160 -1.12 14.17 -16.56
N VAL A 161 -1.99 14.58 -17.50
CA VAL A 161 -2.75 13.64 -18.33
C VAL A 161 -1.82 12.96 -19.34
N ALA A 162 -1.02 13.74 -20.07
CA ALA A 162 -0.03 13.21 -21.00
C ALA A 162 0.98 12.30 -20.29
N ALA A 163 1.47 12.71 -19.11
CA ALA A 163 2.40 11.90 -18.31
C ALA A 163 1.79 10.56 -17.86
N ALA A 164 0.50 10.55 -17.51
CA ALA A 164 -0.20 9.32 -17.16
C ALA A 164 -0.39 8.40 -18.39
N GLU A 165 -0.73 8.97 -19.56
CA GLU A 165 -0.87 8.22 -20.81
C GLU A 165 0.46 7.60 -21.26
N GLU A 166 1.57 8.34 -21.19
CA GLU A 166 2.92 7.82 -21.46
C GLU A 166 3.30 6.68 -20.52
N LEU A 167 3.00 6.82 -19.24
CA LEU A 167 3.22 5.76 -18.27
C LEU A 167 2.45 4.50 -18.65
N VAL A 168 1.16 4.59 -18.94
CA VAL A 168 0.34 3.44 -19.34
C VAL A 168 0.87 2.83 -20.63
N ALA A 169 1.24 3.64 -21.63
CA ALA A 169 1.81 3.14 -22.87
C ALA A 169 3.11 2.37 -22.66
N SER A 170 3.96 2.80 -21.71
CA SER A 170 5.21 2.11 -21.36
C SER A 170 5.00 0.74 -20.71
N LEU A 171 3.83 0.49 -20.13
CA LEU A 171 3.48 -0.80 -19.52
C LEU A 171 2.88 -1.80 -20.51
N LEU A 172 2.46 -1.34 -21.68
CA LEU A 172 1.84 -2.15 -22.72
C LEU A 172 2.82 -2.52 -23.86
N SER A 173 4.05 -1.98 -23.82
CA SER A 173 5.11 -2.21 -24.82
C SER A 173 6.04 -3.35 -24.37
#